data_43c1a3980c7b028a127ba30bf1d767a0
#
_entry.id   43c1a3980c7b028a127ba30bf1d767a0
#
_cell.length_a   1.000
_cell.length_b   1.000
_cell.length_c   1.000
_cell.angle_alpha   90.00
_cell.angle_beta   90.00
_cell.angle_gamma   90.00
#
_symmetry.space_group_name_H-M   'P 1'
#
loop_
_entity.id
_entity.type
_entity.pdbx_description
1 polymer ?
#
loop_
_entity_poly.entity_id
_entity_poly.type
_entity_poly.pdbx_seq_one_letter_code
_entity_poly.pdbx_strand_id
1 'polypeptide(L)'
;MPMMTEKAQVTLPSDREVKVTRSFKAARSLVYQAYTEPALVQRWLLGPPGWSMPVCEMDVRVGGRYRWRWRSDKDASEFGFAGTFREVTPSRLVHTQTYDPGTVGEAHPQNEALVSVTFTEDNGITTVTTLIDFGSKEARDAAVATGMTDGMEQSYQLLDALLSEPV
;
A
#
# COMPACT_ATOMS: atom_id res chain seq x y z
N MET A 1 -29.98 -2.87 3.94
CA MET A 1 -28.98 -2.01 4.60
C MET A 1 -27.72 -1.95 3.78
N PRO A 2 -27.27 -0.78 3.41
CA PRO A 2 -25.97 -0.72 2.78
C PRO A 2 -24.90 -1.17 3.78
N MET A 3 -24.11 -2.17 3.40
CA MET A 3 -22.98 -2.55 4.22
C MET A 3 -21.94 -1.44 4.14
N MET A 4 -21.64 -0.82 5.26
CA MET A 4 -20.50 0.08 5.34
C MET A 4 -19.24 -0.77 5.41
N THR A 5 -18.25 -0.45 4.59
CA THR A 5 -16.94 -1.08 4.70
C THR A 5 -16.32 -0.66 6.03
N GLU A 6 -15.88 -1.63 6.80
CA GLU A 6 -15.20 -1.35 8.06
C GLU A 6 -13.82 -0.77 7.80
N LYS A 7 -13.32 -0.03 8.76
CA LYS A 7 -11.95 0.46 8.72
C LYS A 7 -10.95 -0.68 8.72
N ALA A 8 -9.74 -0.40 8.29
CA ALA A 8 -8.65 -1.35 8.32
C ALA A 8 -8.43 -1.90 9.72
N GLN A 9 -8.25 -3.22 9.81
CA GLN A 9 -7.89 -3.89 11.04
C GLN A 9 -6.40 -4.15 11.04
N VAL A 10 -5.73 -3.74 12.11
CA VAL A 10 -4.28 -3.85 12.24
C VAL A 10 -3.95 -4.84 13.33
N THR A 11 -3.12 -5.82 13.02
CA THR A 11 -2.58 -6.77 13.99
C THR A 11 -1.07 -6.87 13.85
N LEU A 12 -0.42 -7.36 14.88
CA LEU A 12 1.02 -7.56 14.92
C LEU A 12 1.31 -9.04 15.13
N PRO A 13 1.35 -9.85 14.03
CA PRO A 13 1.47 -11.30 14.15
C PRO A 13 2.81 -11.77 14.75
N SER A 14 3.86 -10.97 14.61
CA SER A 14 5.17 -11.24 15.19
C SER A 14 5.86 -9.93 15.54
N ASP A 15 7.05 -10.02 16.11
CA ASP A 15 7.84 -8.82 16.45
C ASP A 15 8.25 -8.01 15.22
N ARG A 16 8.31 -8.64 14.04
CA ARG A 16 8.78 -8.00 12.80
C ARG A 16 7.67 -7.59 11.86
N GLU A 17 6.43 -8.00 12.13
CA GLU A 17 5.35 -7.92 11.13
C GLU A 17 4.24 -6.97 11.54
N VAL A 18 3.66 -6.34 10.51
CA VAL A 18 2.37 -5.63 10.61
C VAL A 18 1.44 -6.26 9.60
N LYS A 19 0.24 -6.62 10.05
CA LYS A 19 -0.81 -7.17 9.17
C LYS A 19 -1.98 -6.21 9.15
N VAL A 20 -2.38 -5.80 7.96
CA VAL A 20 -3.50 -4.87 7.75
C VAL A 20 -4.53 -5.57 6.86
N THR A 21 -5.77 -5.64 7.33
CA THR A 21 -6.87 -6.28 6.60
C THR A 21 -7.95 -5.23 6.35
N ARG A 22 -8.40 -5.11 5.09
CA ARG A 22 -9.41 -4.13 4.69
C ARG A 22 -10.31 -4.74 3.62
N SER A 23 -11.61 -4.56 3.76
CA SER A 23 -12.58 -5.03 2.76
C SER A 23 -13.09 -3.89 1.89
N PHE A 24 -13.40 -4.21 0.64
CA PHE A 24 -13.89 -3.27 -0.37
C PHE A 24 -15.10 -3.86 -1.08
N LYS A 25 -16.09 -3.03 -1.35
CA LYS A 25 -17.33 -3.44 -2.05
C LYS A 25 -17.11 -3.47 -3.55
N ALA A 26 -16.25 -4.35 -4.02
CA ALA A 26 -15.94 -4.49 -5.44
C ALA A 26 -15.39 -5.88 -5.72
N ALA A 27 -15.51 -6.31 -6.96
CA ALA A 27 -14.95 -7.57 -7.41
C ALA A 27 -13.42 -7.57 -7.29
N ARG A 28 -12.84 -8.74 -7.04
CA ARG A 28 -11.39 -8.90 -6.90
C ARG A 28 -10.63 -8.33 -8.09
N SER A 29 -11.11 -8.54 -9.31
CA SER A 29 -10.45 -8.05 -10.51
C SER A 29 -10.33 -6.53 -10.53
N LEU A 30 -11.34 -5.81 -10.05
CA LEU A 30 -11.33 -4.35 -9.99
C LEU A 30 -10.38 -3.84 -8.92
N VAL A 31 -10.38 -4.48 -7.75
CA VAL A 31 -9.46 -4.12 -6.67
C VAL A 31 -8.02 -4.41 -7.09
N TYR A 32 -7.77 -5.56 -7.69
CA TYR A 32 -6.46 -5.93 -8.20
C TYR A 32 -5.97 -4.92 -9.25
N GLN A 33 -6.84 -4.51 -10.15
CA GLN A 33 -6.53 -3.51 -11.17
C GLN A 33 -6.08 -2.19 -10.53
N ALA A 34 -6.79 -1.76 -9.47
CA ALA A 34 -6.45 -0.54 -8.75
C ALA A 34 -5.06 -0.62 -8.09
N TYR A 35 -4.58 -1.81 -7.76
CA TYR A 35 -3.27 -2.03 -7.17
C TYR A 35 -2.14 -2.15 -8.21
N THR A 36 -2.46 -2.45 -9.47
CA THR A 36 -1.46 -2.82 -10.47
C THR A 36 -1.33 -1.85 -11.64
N GLU A 37 -2.30 -0.96 -11.82
CA GLU A 37 -2.24 0.07 -12.86
C GLU A 37 -1.74 1.38 -12.28
N PRO A 38 -0.58 1.90 -12.75
CA PRO A 38 0.00 3.12 -12.19
C PRO A 38 -0.95 4.30 -12.16
N ALA A 39 -1.72 4.51 -13.23
CA ALA A 39 -2.67 5.64 -13.29
C ALA A 39 -3.73 5.56 -12.18
N LEU A 40 -4.13 4.35 -11.79
CA LEU A 40 -5.08 4.16 -10.70
C LEU A 40 -4.39 4.30 -9.34
N VAL A 41 -3.20 3.71 -9.19
CA VAL A 41 -2.41 3.80 -7.94
C VAL A 41 -2.19 5.27 -7.56
N GLN A 42 -1.91 6.13 -8.53
CA GLN A 42 -1.71 7.57 -8.31
C GLN A 42 -2.95 8.29 -7.79
N ARG A 43 -4.13 7.68 -7.89
CA ARG A 43 -5.38 8.29 -7.46
C ARG A 43 -5.76 7.94 -6.03
N TRP A 44 -5.26 6.83 -5.49
CA TRP A 44 -5.72 6.40 -4.15
C TRP A 44 -4.58 6.18 -3.14
N LEU A 45 -3.40 5.79 -3.58
CA LEU A 45 -2.29 5.50 -2.67
C LEU A 45 -1.57 6.80 -2.28
N LEU A 46 -2.31 7.70 -1.64
CA LEU A 46 -1.85 9.06 -1.35
C LEU A 46 -1.72 9.38 0.14
N GLY A 47 -2.26 8.51 1.01
CA GLY A 47 -2.25 8.75 2.45
C GLY A 47 -3.07 9.98 2.86
N PRO A 48 -2.58 10.79 3.80
CA PRO A 48 -3.31 11.98 4.25
C PRO A 48 -3.50 13.02 3.15
N PRO A 49 -4.52 13.90 3.28
CA PRO A 49 -4.67 14.99 2.32
C PRO A 49 -3.43 15.87 2.24
N GLY A 50 -3.17 16.42 1.07
CA GLY A 50 -2.02 17.31 0.85
C GLY A 50 -0.81 16.63 0.23
N TRP A 51 -0.96 15.37 -0.20
CA TRP A 51 0.10 14.63 -0.87
C TRP A 51 -0.33 14.25 -2.28
N SER A 52 0.61 14.28 -3.21
CA SER A 52 0.44 13.78 -4.57
C SER A 52 1.54 12.74 -4.85
N MET A 53 1.37 11.98 -5.93
CA MET A 53 2.34 10.96 -6.33
C MET A 53 2.89 11.31 -7.71
N PRO A 54 3.95 12.14 -7.78
CA PRO A 54 4.52 12.55 -9.08
C PRO A 54 5.23 11.42 -9.82
N VAL A 55 5.67 10.36 -9.11
CA VAL A 55 6.31 9.21 -9.75
C VAL A 55 5.58 7.95 -9.34
N CYS A 56 5.11 7.20 -10.33
CA CYS A 56 4.52 5.88 -10.14
C CYS A 56 4.92 4.99 -11.31
N GLU A 57 6.07 4.37 -11.20
CA GLU A 57 6.60 3.45 -12.20
C GLU A 57 6.43 2.03 -11.70
N MET A 58 5.79 1.18 -12.48
CA MET A 58 5.51 -0.20 -12.07
C MET A 58 5.62 -1.14 -13.27
N ASP A 59 6.44 -2.16 -13.11
CA ASP A 59 6.52 -3.28 -14.05
C ASP A 59 6.01 -4.51 -13.29
N VAL A 60 4.70 -4.76 -13.38
CA VAL A 60 4.01 -5.75 -12.55
C VAL A 60 4.19 -7.15 -13.16
N ARG A 61 5.35 -7.73 -12.91
CA ARG A 61 5.69 -9.10 -13.28
C ARG A 61 6.80 -9.57 -12.34
N VAL A 62 6.98 -10.87 -12.23
CA VAL A 62 8.07 -11.42 -11.43
C VAL A 62 9.40 -10.89 -11.96
N GLY A 63 10.19 -10.29 -11.07
CA GLY A 63 11.45 -9.64 -11.43
C GLY A 63 11.31 -8.20 -11.89
N GLY A 64 10.09 -7.72 -12.11
CA GLY A 64 9.85 -6.32 -12.46
C GLY A 64 10.07 -5.40 -11.26
N ARG A 65 10.34 -4.14 -11.54
CA ARG A 65 10.61 -3.14 -10.51
C ARG A 65 9.47 -2.14 -10.40
N TYR A 66 9.36 -1.52 -9.22
CA TYR A 66 8.47 -0.39 -9.05
C TYR A 66 9.20 0.72 -8.30
N ARG A 67 8.73 1.96 -8.52
CA ARG A 67 9.22 3.14 -7.82
C ARG A 67 8.07 4.10 -7.62
N TRP A 68 7.81 4.47 -6.37
CA TRP A 68 6.78 5.42 -5.98
C TRP A 68 7.44 6.60 -5.28
N ARG A 69 6.99 7.83 -5.62
CA ARG A 69 7.39 9.03 -4.90
C ARG A 69 6.19 9.87 -4.60
N TRP A 70 6.13 10.36 -3.40
CA TRP A 70 5.08 11.28 -2.95
C TRP A 70 5.69 12.64 -2.70
N ARG A 71 4.88 13.68 -2.94
CA ARG A 71 5.27 15.06 -2.76
C ARG A 71 4.22 15.77 -1.93
N SER A 72 4.67 16.55 -0.91
CA SER A 72 3.80 17.37 -0.08
C SER A 72 3.46 18.68 -0.80
N ASP A 73 2.17 19.02 -0.83
CA ASP A 73 1.71 20.28 -1.39
C ASP A 73 2.09 21.49 -0.52
N LYS A 74 2.42 21.25 0.74
CA LYS A 74 2.77 22.30 1.71
C LYS A 74 4.17 22.88 1.47
N ASP A 75 5.17 22.00 1.32
CA ASP A 75 6.57 22.41 1.36
C ASP A 75 7.41 21.73 0.28
N ALA A 76 6.77 21.02 -0.64
CA ALA A 76 7.42 20.27 -1.71
C ALA A 76 8.37 19.16 -1.22
N SER A 77 8.26 18.73 0.03
CA SER A 77 9.01 17.57 0.52
C SER A 77 8.63 16.33 -0.24
N GLU A 78 9.60 15.46 -0.51
CA GLU A 78 9.37 14.20 -1.23
C GLU A 78 9.98 13.03 -0.49
N PHE A 79 9.31 11.90 -0.57
CA PHE A 79 9.85 10.61 -0.14
C PHE A 79 9.23 9.53 -1.02
N GLY A 80 9.72 8.30 -0.90
CA GLY A 80 9.15 7.23 -1.69
C GLY A 80 9.56 5.85 -1.25
N PHE A 81 9.11 4.88 -2.03
CA PHE A 81 9.47 3.48 -1.90
C PHE A 81 9.85 2.93 -3.25
N ALA A 82 10.72 1.93 -3.24
CA ALA A 82 11.10 1.20 -4.45
C ALA A 82 11.28 -0.27 -4.10
N GLY A 83 11.15 -1.13 -5.08
CA GLY A 83 11.35 -2.55 -4.86
C GLY A 83 11.20 -3.39 -6.11
N THR A 84 11.14 -4.70 -5.91
CA THR A 84 11.06 -5.70 -6.96
C THR A 84 9.89 -6.65 -6.65
N PHE A 85 9.12 -7.00 -7.67
CA PHE A 85 8.05 -7.99 -7.54
C PHE A 85 8.64 -9.39 -7.49
N ARG A 86 8.23 -10.17 -6.48
CA ARG A 86 8.68 -11.55 -6.25
C ARG A 86 7.62 -12.57 -6.65
N GLU A 87 6.34 -12.20 -6.52
CA GLU A 87 5.22 -13.05 -6.91
C GLU A 87 4.12 -12.16 -7.49
N VAL A 88 3.55 -12.56 -8.62
CA VAL A 88 2.46 -11.84 -9.26
C VAL A 88 1.44 -12.87 -9.74
N THR A 89 0.29 -12.95 -9.08
CA THR A 89 -0.83 -13.82 -9.48
C THR A 89 -2.12 -13.01 -9.39
N PRO A 90 -3.24 -13.48 -9.93
CA PRO A 90 -4.50 -12.74 -9.82
C PRO A 90 -5.01 -12.55 -8.38
N SER A 91 -4.47 -13.27 -7.41
CA SER A 91 -4.91 -13.21 -6.03
C SER A 91 -3.82 -12.78 -5.05
N ARG A 92 -2.59 -12.57 -5.52
CA ARG A 92 -1.48 -12.28 -4.61
C ARG A 92 -0.36 -11.53 -5.30
N LEU A 93 0.13 -10.49 -4.61
CA LEU A 93 1.33 -9.75 -5.00
C LEU A 93 2.32 -9.82 -3.84
N VAL A 94 3.58 -10.13 -4.14
CA VAL A 94 4.67 -10.07 -3.16
C VAL A 94 5.77 -9.20 -3.74
N HIS A 95 6.20 -8.21 -3.00
CA HIS A 95 7.28 -7.33 -3.45
C HIS A 95 8.15 -6.89 -2.27
N THR A 96 9.39 -6.58 -2.59
CA THR A 96 10.27 -5.91 -1.61
C THR A 96 9.88 -4.44 -1.51
N GLN A 97 10.27 -3.80 -0.42
CA GLN A 97 10.01 -2.38 -0.22
C GLN A 97 11.18 -1.75 0.50
N THR A 98 11.85 -0.82 -0.18
CA THR A 98 12.95 -0.05 0.38
C THR A 98 12.51 1.40 0.47
N TYR A 99 12.67 2.00 1.65
CA TYR A 99 12.31 3.38 1.87
C TYR A 99 13.36 4.32 1.27
N ASP A 100 12.89 5.28 0.48
CA ASP A 100 13.70 6.38 -0.05
C ASP A 100 13.24 7.66 0.66
N PRO A 101 14.02 8.21 1.59
CA PRO A 101 13.60 9.38 2.35
C PRO A 101 13.53 10.66 1.52
N GLY A 102 14.14 10.69 0.33
CA GLY A 102 14.14 11.88 -0.51
C GLY A 102 14.67 13.10 0.24
N THR A 103 13.76 14.07 0.50
CA THR A 103 14.09 15.28 1.27
C THR A 103 13.63 15.20 2.73
N VAL A 104 13.07 14.09 3.19
CA VAL A 104 12.34 13.98 4.47
C VAL A 104 13.09 13.17 5.52
N GLY A 105 14.35 12.89 5.38
CA GLY A 105 15.09 12.15 6.40
C GLY A 105 16.32 11.47 5.85
N GLU A 106 16.80 10.47 6.57
CA GLU A 106 18.02 9.74 6.20
C GLU A 106 17.69 8.36 5.66
N ALA A 107 18.47 7.91 4.68
CA ALA A 107 18.34 6.57 4.13
C ALA A 107 18.80 5.52 5.14
N HIS A 108 18.03 4.43 5.25
CA HIS A 108 18.38 3.27 6.04
C HIS A 108 18.48 2.06 5.10
N PRO A 109 19.60 1.86 4.41
CA PRO A 109 19.69 0.87 3.33
C PRO A 109 19.46 -0.58 3.77
N GLN A 110 19.60 -0.91 5.05
CA GLN A 110 19.31 -2.25 5.54
C GLN A 110 17.84 -2.49 5.87
N ASN A 111 16.98 -1.49 5.69
CA ASN A 111 15.56 -1.60 5.99
C ASN A 111 14.73 -1.96 4.77
N GLU A 112 15.05 -3.10 4.16
CA GLU A 112 14.21 -3.66 3.11
C GLU A 112 13.11 -4.50 3.76
N ALA A 113 11.86 -4.15 3.48
CA ALA A 113 10.71 -4.91 3.94
C ALA A 113 10.22 -5.84 2.84
N LEU A 114 9.51 -6.89 3.23
CA LEU A 114 8.81 -7.77 2.30
C LEU A 114 7.31 -7.57 2.50
N VAL A 115 6.61 -7.21 1.43
CA VAL A 115 5.18 -6.93 1.45
C VAL A 115 4.45 -8.01 0.68
N SER A 116 3.46 -8.64 1.33
CA SER A 116 2.58 -9.63 0.69
C SER A 116 1.16 -9.08 0.72
N VAL A 117 0.53 -8.98 -0.45
CA VAL A 117 -0.84 -8.49 -0.58
C VAL A 117 -1.69 -9.61 -1.16
N THR A 118 -2.70 -10.06 -0.43
CA THR A 118 -3.58 -11.15 -0.83
C THR A 118 -4.99 -10.59 -1.04
N PHE A 119 -5.63 -11.00 -2.13
CA PHE A 119 -6.96 -10.57 -2.52
C PHE A 119 -7.90 -11.77 -2.48
N THR A 120 -8.92 -11.73 -1.62
CA THR A 120 -9.95 -12.77 -1.55
C THR A 120 -11.31 -12.13 -1.73
N GLU A 121 -12.17 -12.77 -2.53
CA GLU A 121 -13.51 -12.25 -2.82
C GLU A 121 -14.56 -13.22 -2.32
N ASP A 122 -15.62 -12.65 -1.72
CA ASP A 122 -16.82 -13.38 -1.31
C ASP A 122 -18.02 -12.47 -1.52
N ASN A 123 -18.96 -12.92 -2.35
CA ASN A 123 -20.21 -12.19 -2.63
C ASN A 123 -20.01 -10.73 -3.06
N GLY A 124 -19.03 -10.49 -3.94
CA GLY A 124 -18.76 -9.14 -4.47
C GLY A 124 -17.99 -8.24 -3.51
N ILE A 125 -17.54 -8.77 -2.39
CA ILE A 125 -16.71 -8.05 -1.43
C ILE A 125 -15.30 -8.64 -1.45
N THR A 126 -14.31 -7.81 -1.73
CA THR A 126 -12.92 -8.24 -1.74
C THR A 126 -12.23 -7.82 -0.45
N THR A 127 -11.62 -8.78 0.21
CA THR A 127 -10.79 -8.53 1.39
C THR A 127 -9.33 -8.52 0.98
N VAL A 128 -8.65 -7.43 1.26
CA VAL A 128 -7.23 -7.27 0.99
C VAL A 128 -6.46 -7.42 2.30
N THR A 129 -5.57 -8.38 2.34
CA THR A 129 -4.70 -8.62 3.48
C THR A 129 -3.27 -8.25 3.10
N THR A 130 -2.73 -7.24 3.76
CA THR A 130 -1.37 -6.77 3.54
C THR A 130 -0.52 -7.17 4.73
N LEU A 131 0.49 -8.00 4.49
CA LEU A 131 1.44 -8.41 5.52
C LEU A 131 2.79 -7.80 5.19
N ILE A 132 3.33 -7.02 6.13
CA ILE A 132 4.61 -6.37 5.95
C ILE A 132 5.59 -6.93 6.98
N ASP A 133 6.66 -7.56 6.49
CA ASP A 133 7.75 -8.05 7.33
C ASP A 133 8.90 -7.05 7.24
N PHE A 134 9.15 -6.34 8.32
CA PHE A 134 10.19 -5.31 8.38
C PHE A 134 11.58 -5.86 8.68
N GLY A 135 11.69 -7.17 8.92
CA GLY A 135 12.97 -7.83 9.16
C GLY A 135 13.50 -7.73 10.59
N SER A 136 13.03 -6.76 11.36
CA SER A 136 13.42 -6.60 12.77
C SER A 136 12.31 -5.91 13.56
N LYS A 137 12.34 -6.11 14.88
CA LYS A 137 11.38 -5.44 15.78
C LYS A 137 11.58 -3.92 15.75
N GLU A 138 12.83 -3.48 15.71
CA GLU A 138 13.17 -2.05 15.71
C GLU A 138 12.64 -1.36 14.45
N ALA A 139 12.81 -1.97 13.29
CA ALA A 139 12.30 -1.42 12.03
C ALA A 139 10.76 -1.40 12.04
N ARG A 140 10.12 -2.48 12.53
CA ARG A 140 8.67 -2.54 12.65
C ARG A 140 8.15 -1.44 13.56
N ASP A 141 8.73 -1.30 14.75
CA ASP A 141 8.29 -0.30 15.71
C ASP A 141 8.49 1.13 15.20
N ALA A 142 9.59 1.39 14.52
CA ALA A 142 9.86 2.68 13.91
C ALA A 142 8.81 3.03 12.83
N ALA A 143 8.44 2.06 12.01
CA ALA A 143 7.43 2.26 10.96
C ALA A 143 6.06 2.54 11.57
N VAL A 144 5.65 1.76 12.58
CA VAL A 144 4.36 1.96 13.26
C VAL A 144 4.31 3.34 13.91
N ALA A 145 5.41 3.79 14.49
CA ALA A 145 5.49 5.10 15.15
C ALA A 145 5.30 6.28 14.18
N THR A 146 5.47 6.07 12.87
CA THR A 146 5.23 7.12 11.87
C THR A 146 3.75 7.40 11.63
N GLY A 147 2.84 6.56 12.14
CA GLY A 147 1.42 6.65 11.82
C GLY A 147 1.04 5.99 10.49
N MET A 148 1.86 5.05 10.02
CA MET A 148 1.66 4.40 8.71
C MET A 148 0.28 3.76 8.57
N THR A 149 -0.25 3.18 9.65
CA THR A 149 -1.55 2.47 9.58
C THR A 149 -2.70 3.46 9.39
N ASP A 150 -2.63 4.65 9.99
CA ASP A 150 -3.61 5.70 9.75
C ASP A 150 -3.53 6.20 8.30
N GLY A 151 -2.31 6.37 7.78
CA GLY A 151 -2.10 6.76 6.39
C GLY A 151 -2.64 5.71 5.43
N MET A 152 -2.48 4.43 5.74
CA MET A 152 -3.04 3.34 4.93
C MET A 152 -4.57 3.42 4.91
N GLU A 153 -5.22 3.64 6.06
CA GLU A 153 -6.68 3.75 6.10
C GLU A 153 -7.17 4.96 5.28
N GLN A 154 -6.46 6.07 5.33
CA GLN A 154 -6.80 7.24 4.51
C GLN A 154 -6.67 6.93 3.02
N SER A 155 -5.65 6.18 2.62
CA SER A 155 -5.53 5.70 1.24
C SER A 155 -6.69 4.77 0.88
N TYR A 156 -7.07 3.87 1.78
CA TYR A 156 -8.18 2.93 1.52
C TYR A 156 -9.51 3.67 1.35
N GLN A 157 -9.72 4.78 2.05
CA GLN A 157 -10.92 5.59 1.85
C GLN A 157 -10.95 6.21 0.45
N LEU A 158 -9.80 6.62 -0.05
CA LEU A 158 -9.70 7.08 -1.44
C LEU A 158 -9.95 5.94 -2.43
N LEU A 159 -9.51 4.74 -2.10
CA LEU A 159 -9.79 3.56 -2.92
C LEU A 159 -11.28 3.22 -2.91
N ASP A 160 -11.95 3.33 -1.76
CA ASP A 160 -13.41 3.16 -1.70
C ASP A 160 -14.11 4.11 -2.68
N ALA A 161 -13.70 5.37 -2.71
CA ALA A 161 -14.27 6.37 -3.61
C ALA A 161 -14.00 6.02 -5.08
N LEU A 162 -12.78 5.60 -5.39
CA LEU A 162 -12.41 5.18 -6.75
C LEU A 162 -13.24 4.00 -7.22
N LEU A 163 -13.42 2.99 -6.36
CA LEU A 163 -14.18 1.79 -6.69
C LEU A 163 -15.68 2.04 -6.80
N SER A 164 -16.17 3.17 -6.27
CA SER A 164 -17.57 3.56 -6.34
C SER A 164 -17.89 4.39 -7.59
N GLU A 165 -16.89 4.75 -8.39
CA GLU A 165 -17.13 5.54 -9.61
C GLU A 165 -17.88 4.71 -10.64
N PRO A 166 -18.84 5.32 -11.37
CA PRO A 166 -19.50 4.61 -12.45
C PRO A 166 -18.52 4.24 -13.56
N VAL A 167 -18.74 3.09 -14.14
CA VAL A 167 -17.93 2.58 -15.25
C VAL A 167 -18.32 3.27 -16.55
#